data_2ab48c92a33f4e881b6b56134853be09
#
_entry.id   2ab48c92a33f4e881b6b56134853be09
#
_cell.length_a   1.000
_cell.length_b   1.000
_cell.length_c   1.000
_cell.angle_alpha   90.00
_cell.angle_beta   90.00
_cell.angle_gamma   90.00
#
_symmetry.space_group_name_H-M   'P 1'
#
loop_
_entity.id
_entity.type
_entity.pdbx_description
1 polymer ?
#
loop_
_entity_poly.entity_id
_entity_poly.type
_entity_poly.pdbx_seq_one_letter_code
_entity_poly.pdbx_strand_id
1 'polypeptide(L)'
;MKHVLQSVLVTGIMFLYSFSFGQSQETVSPNIRIQKTAQESYVHFFVNAIGTNLYYGDANSGLADFKKPALGITIGASYQAGISRHFSVVPELYFIMKGGKLKENNPITDFESTLRMYSFELPVLARLHVGKFHFNAGPSIAYNVHGTQKIDDVTTDLSFKDVEGGYKRFEAGAQVGAGYTFMVKQKKVFLDIRYCHGLTNISNSAEMYNRSVLVSLHISKK
;
A
#
# COMPACT_ATOMS: atom_id res chain seq x y z
N MET A 1 -7.88 -21.21 14.85
CA MET A 1 -7.17 -19.96 14.51
C MET A 1 -5.64 -20.06 14.59
N LYS A 2 -5.01 -20.66 15.61
CA LYS A 2 -3.53 -20.79 15.69
C LYS A 2 -2.89 -21.54 14.50
N HIS A 3 -3.52 -22.61 14.03
CA HIS A 3 -2.99 -23.43 12.92
C HIS A 3 -3.05 -22.74 11.54
N VAL A 4 -4.03 -21.87 11.30
CA VAL A 4 -4.15 -21.12 10.03
C VAL A 4 -3.07 -20.03 9.97
N LEU A 5 -2.78 -19.37 11.09
CA LEU A 5 -1.72 -18.34 11.14
C LEU A 5 -0.34 -18.92 10.94
N GLN A 6 -0.06 -20.12 11.51
CA GLN A 6 1.19 -20.84 11.28
C GLN A 6 1.35 -21.28 9.83
N SER A 7 0.29 -21.77 9.18
CA SER A 7 0.33 -22.19 7.77
C SER A 7 0.63 -21.01 6.83
N VAL A 8 0.02 -19.85 7.06
CA VAL A 8 0.26 -18.64 6.25
C VAL A 8 1.69 -18.13 6.43
N LEU A 9 2.21 -18.16 7.68
CA LEU A 9 3.59 -17.74 7.96
C LEU A 9 4.61 -18.67 7.31
N VAL A 10 4.42 -19.98 7.40
CA VAL A 10 5.32 -21.00 6.80
C VAL A 10 5.27 -20.92 5.28
N THR A 11 4.10 -20.74 4.66
CA THR A 11 3.96 -20.60 3.20
C THR A 11 4.61 -19.29 2.71
N GLY A 12 4.47 -18.20 3.43
CA GLY A 12 5.13 -16.92 3.13
C GLY A 12 6.66 -17.01 3.21
N ILE A 13 7.19 -17.71 4.21
CA ILE A 13 8.63 -17.93 4.38
C ILE A 13 9.16 -18.87 3.29
N MET A 14 8.44 -19.94 2.92
CA MET A 14 8.82 -20.81 1.81
C MET A 14 8.84 -20.08 0.45
N PHE A 15 7.91 -19.15 0.23
CA PHE A 15 7.92 -18.32 -0.99
C PHE A 15 9.16 -17.42 -1.07
N LEU A 16 9.59 -16.85 0.06
CA LEU A 16 10.82 -16.05 0.15
C LEU A 16 12.08 -16.91 -0.06
N TYR A 17 12.11 -18.15 0.43
CA TYR A 17 13.23 -19.06 0.23
C TYR A 17 13.34 -19.55 -1.22
N SER A 18 12.24 -19.74 -1.93
CA SER A 18 12.24 -20.16 -3.33
C SER A 18 12.83 -19.11 -4.28
N PHE A 19 12.75 -17.81 -3.92
CA PHE A 19 13.35 -16.72 -4.69
C PHE A 19 14.86 -16.56 -4.45
N SER A 20 15.41 -17.13 -3.38
CA SER A 20 16.84 -17.00 -3.06
C SER A 20 17.75 -17.99 -3.80
N PHE A 21 17.20 -19.03 -4.42
CA PHE A 21 17.98 -20.07 -5.12
C PHE A 21 18.19 -19.83 -6.62
N GLY A 22 17.80 -18.67 -7.14
CA GLY A 22 18.01 -18.26 -8.54
C GLY A 22 19.35 -17.57 -8.83
N GLN A 23 20.34 -17.65 -7.94
CA GLN A 23 21.72 -17.22 -8.27
C GLN A 23 22.43 -18.35 -9.02
N SER A 24 22.36 -18.31 -10.35
CA SER A 24 23.26 -19.09 -11.20
C SER A 24 24.70 -18.70 -10.91
N GLN A 25 25.52 -19.66 -10.51
CA GLN A 25 26.98 -19.50 -10.48
C GLN A 25 27.43 -19.17 -11.90
N GLU A 26 27.89 -17.92 -12.09
CA GLU A 26 28.58 -17.52 -13.31
C GLU A 26 29.94 -18.24 -13.34
N THR A 27 30.06 -19.23 -14.20
CA THR A 27 31.37 -19.68 -14.68
C THR A 27 31.95 -18.56 -15.55
N VAL A 28 32.97 -17.90 -15.05
CA VAL A 28 33.67 -16.81 -15.71
C VAL A 28 34.36 -17.34 -16.98
N SER A 29 33.78 -17.07 -18.14
CA SER A 29 34.45 -17.16 -19.44
C SER A 29 34.96 -15.77 -19.81
N PRO A 30 36.25 -15.58 -20.13
CA PRO A 30 36.80 -14.26 -20.41
C PRO A 30 36.28 -13.76 -21.77
N ASN A 31 35.73 -12.55 -21.80
CA ASN A 31 35.34 -11.75 -22.98
C ASN A 31 33.91 -11.83 -23.53
N ILE A 32 32.92 -12.17 -22.76
CA ILE A 32 31.54 -11.85 -23.14
C ILE A 32 31.12 -10.61 -22.32
N ARG A 33 30.93 -9.44 -22.98
CA ARG A 33 30.19 -8.30 -22.42
C ARG A 33 28.75 -8.79 -22.18
N ILE A 34 28.46 -9.26 -20.96
CA ILE A 34 27.11 -9.59 -20.55
C ILE A 34 26.31 -8.28 -20.59
N GLN A 35 25.53 -8.08 -21.66
CA GLN A 35 24.53 -7.01 -21.68
C GLN A 35 23.56 -7.33 -20.54
N LYS A 36 23.52 -6.45 -19.54
CA LYS A 36 22.58 -6.53 -18.44
C LYS A 36 21.17 -6.48 -19.00
N THR A 37 20.56 -7.65 -19.22
CA THR A 37 19.28 -7.81 -19.94
C THR A 37 18.06 -7.55 -19.06
N ALA A 38 18.24 -7.47 -17.74
CA ALA A 38 17.17 -7.22 -16.79
C ALA A 38 17.44 -5.98 -15.92
N GLN A 39 16.39 -5.39 -15.37
CA GLN A 39 16.48 -4.35 -14.35
C GLN A 39 17.18 -4.89 -13.10
N GLU A 40 17.83 -4.00 -12.34
CA GLU A 40 18.46 -4.37 -11.07
C GLU A 40 17.40 -4.78 -10.05
N SER A 41 17.66 -5.89 -9.35
CA SER A 41 16.86 -6.32 -8.22
C SER A 41 17.43 -5.76 -6.92
N TYR A 42 16.59 -5.21 -6.05
CA TYR A 42 17.02 -4.60 -4.79
C TYR A 42 15.87 -4.51 -3.78
N VAL A 43 16.23 -4.37 -2.51
CA VAL A 43 15.31 -4.10 -1.41
C VAL A 43 15.35 -2.62 -1.07
N HIS A 44 14.20 -2.04 -0.80
CA HIS A 44 14.05 -0.69 -0.24
C HIS A 44 13.30 -0.74 1.08
N PHE A 45 13.72 0.13 2.00
CA PHE A 45 12.91 0.52 3.15
C PHE A 45 12.40 1.94 2.92
N PHE A 46 11.19 2.20 3.33
CA PHE A 46 10.57 3.51 3.11
C PHE A 46 9.69 3.97 4.26
N VAL A 47 9.60 5.29 4.37
CA VAL A 47 8.59 5.99 5.18
C VAL A 47 8.00 7.07 4.29
N ASN A 48 6.67 7.07 4.13
CA ASN A 48 6.00 8.00 3.22
C ASN A 48 4.84 8.70 3.92
N ALA A 49 4.53 9.91 3.47
CA ALA A 49 3.28 10.57 3.76
C ALA A 49 2.18 10.10 2.80
N ILE A 50 0.96 10.00 3.29
CA ILE A 50 -0.20 9.59 2.51
C ILE A 50 -1.38 10.53 2.81
N GLY A 51 -2.04 11.00 1.77
CA GLY A 51 -3.36 11.62 1.85
C GLY A 51 -4.44 10.55 1.70
N THR A 52 -5.30 10.39 2.69
CA THR A 52 -6.34 9.36 2.68
C THR A 52 -7.72 9.99 2.77
N ASN A 53 -8.71 9.34 2.20
CA ASN A 53 -10.11 9.74 2.29
C ASN A 53 -11.01 8.50 2.27
N LEU A 54 -12.23 8.65 2.70
CA LEU A 54 -13.28 7.64 2.56
C LEU A 54 -14.18 8.00 1.38
N TYR A 55 -14.51 7.01 0.60
CA TYR A 55 -15.56 7.08 -0.42
C TYR A 55 -16.79 6.40 0.14
N TYR A 56 -17.91 7.10 0.10
CA TYR A 56 -19.21 6.58 0.49
C TYR A 56 -19.95 6.20 -0.79
N GLY A 57 -20.48 4.98 -0.84
CA GLY A 57 -21.30 4.50 -1.96
C GLY A 57 -22.65 5.20 -2.04
N ASP A 58 -23.46 4.79 -3.00
CA ASP A 58 -24.74 5.43 -3.33
C ASP A 58 -25.70 5.49 -2.15
N ALA A 59 -25.70 4.44 -1.31
CA ALA A 59 -26.51 4.38 -0.09
C ALA A 59 -26.17 5.46 0.94
N ASN A 60 -24.96 6.02 0.90
CA ASN A 60 -24.46 7.04 1.82
C ASN A 60 -23.96 8.29 1.08
N SER A 61 -24.49 8.56 -0.11
CA SER A 61 -24.07 9.68 -0.97
C SER A 61 -24.21 11.05 -0.30
N GLY A 62 -25.16 11.21 0.62
CA GLY A 62 -25.31 12.45 1.42
C GLY A 62 -24.12 12.83 2.26
N LEU A 63 -23.17 11.90 2.52
CA LEU A 63 -21.91 12.19 3.21
C LEU A 63 -20.81 12.72 2.28
N ALA A 64 -21.02 12.66 0.97
CA ALA A 64 -20.00 12.99 -0.01
C ALA A 64 -19.49 14.44 0.09
N ASP A 65 -20.36 15.39 0.38
CA ASP A 65 -20.04 16.82 0.48
C ASP A 65 -19.34 17.20 1.79
N PHE A 66 -19.42 16.32 2.77
CA PHE A 66 -18.83 16.52 4.10
C PHE A 66 -17.44 15.86 4.25
N LYS A 67 -16.95 15.17 3.23
CA LYS A 67 -15.63 14.52 3.29
C LYS A 67 -14.50 15.54 3.41
N LYS A 68 -13.54 15.22 4.29
CA LYS A 68 -12.23 15.88 4.36
C LYS A 68 -11.12 14.82 4.26
N PRO A 69 -10.05 15.06 3.51
CA PRO A 69 -8.90 14.17 3.53
C PRO A 69 -8.24 14.16 4.93
N ALA A 70 -7.71 13.01 5.30
CA ALA A 70 -6.86 12.86 6.46
C ALA A 70 -5.43 12.58 6.02
N LEU A 71 -4.46 13.05 6.80
CA LEU A 71 -3.06 12.67 6.61
C LEU A 71 -2.79 11.37 7.34
N GLY A 72 -2.03 10.51 6.70
CA GLY A 72 -1.55 9.26 7.22
C GLY A 72 -0.05 9.08 6.96
N ILE A 73 0.46 7.96 7.40
CA ILE A 73 1.86 7.56 7.23
C ILE A 73 1.93 6.11 6.82
N THR A 74 2.93 5.76 6.01
CA THR A 74 3.29 4.37 5.72
C THR A 74 4.74 4.12 6.07
N ILE A 75 5.04 2.94 6.61
CA ILE A 75 6.39 2.47 6.86
C ILE A 75 6.50 1.00 6.45
N GLY A 76 7.52 0.66 5.69
CA GLY A 76 7.65 -0.71 5.19
C GLY A 76 8.86 -0.96 4.33
N ALA A 77 8.79 -2.09 3.62
CA ALA A 77 9.81 -2.54 2.69
C ALA A 77 9.18 -2.96 1.35
N SER A 78 9.94 -2.79 0.28
CA SER A 78 9.64 -3.30 -1.05
C SER A 78 10.82 -4.05 -1.62
N TYR A 79 10.52 -5.05 -2.45
CA TYR A 79 11.53 -5.77 -3.22
C TYR A 79 11.24 -5.59 -4.71
N GLN A 80 12.14 -4.98 -5.45
CA GLN A 80 12.05 -4.94 -6.90
C GLN A 80 12.73 -6.17 -7.48
N ALA A 81 11.98 -7.05 -8.13
CA ALA A 81 12.48 -8.16 -8.93
C ALA A 81 12.53 -7.73 -10.41
N GLY A 82 13.72 -7.54 -10.94
CA GLY A 82 13.91 -7.22 -12.37
C GLY A 82 13.68 -8.46 -13.23
N ILE A 83 12.66 -8.43 -14.07
CA ILE A 83 12.31 -9.53 -14.98
C ILE A 83 12.91 -9.30 -16.37
N SER A 84 12.84 -8.08 -16.87
CA SER A 84 13.43 -7.68 -18.14
C SER A 84 13.98 -6.26 -18.08
N ARG A 85 14.54 -5.75 -19.19
CA ARG A 85 15.01 -4.37 -19.30
C ARG A 85 13.93 -3.32 -18.99
N HIS A 86 12.67 -3.63 -19.28
CA HIS A 86 11.57 -2.70 -19.16
C HIS A 86 10.52 -3.11 -18.12
N PHE A 87 10.68 -4.27 -17.49
CA PHE A 87 9.67 -4.82 -16.60
C PHE A 87 10.26 -5.37 -15.31
N SER A 88 9.59 -5.05 -14.21
CA SER A 88 9.88 -5.60 -12.86
C SER A 88 8.58 -5.94 -12.15
N VAL A 89 8.65 -6.85 -11.19
CA VAL A 89 7.60 -7.10 -10.21
C VAL A 89 8.05 -6.55 -8.87
N VAL A 90 7.16 -5.84 -8.18
CA VAL A 90 7.48 -5.14 -6.93
C VAL A 90 6.46 -5.51 -5.86
N PRO A 91 6.67 -6.63 -5.13
CA PRO A 91 5.96 -6.87 -3.89
C PRO A 91 6.44 -5.88 -2.81
N GLU A 92 5.48 -5.37 -2.04
CA GLU A 92 5.73 -4.49 -0.90
C GLU A 92 5.00 -5.05 0.33
N LEU A 93 5.52 -4.76 1.52
CA LEU A 93 4.84 -4.97 2.78
C LEU A 93 5.04 -3.74 3.64
N TYR A 94 3.95 -3.12 4.04
CA TYR A 94 4.00 -1.94 4.88
C TYR A 94 2.87 -1.85 5.89
N PHE A 95 3.18 -1.18 6.98
CA PHE A 95 2.18 -0.68 7.92
C PHE A 95 1.67 0.67 7.41
N ILE A 96 0.36 0.88 7.48
CA ILE A 96 -0.30 2.08 6.98
C ILE A 96 -1.33 2.59 7.99
N MET A 97 -1.35 3.90 8.20
CA MET A 97 -2.42 4.62 8.85
C MET A 97 -3.27 5.31 7.79
N LYS A 98 -4.50 4.88 7.62
CA LYS A 98 -5.44 5.39 6.62
C LYS A 98 -6.82 5.71 7.23
N GLY A 99 -7.72 6.30 6.46
CA GLY A 99 -9.07 6.64 6.89
C GLY A 99 -9.55 7.95 6.26
N GLY A 100 -10.40 8.69 6.96
CA GLY A 100 -10.96 9.95 6.47
C GLY A 100 -11.61 10.74 7.59
N LYS A 101 -12.05 11.94 7.23
CA LYS A 101 -12.77 12.83 8.13
C LYS A 101 -14.11 13.25 7.52
N LEU A 102 -15.06 13.59 8.38
CA LEU A 102 -16.27 14.30 8.03
C LEU A 102 -16.26 15.67 8.72
N LYS A 103 -16.70 16.68 8.00
CA LYS A 103 -16.91 18.04 8.53
C LYS A 103 -18.00 18.03 9.60
N GLU A 104 -18.06 19.10 10.38
CA GLU A 104 -19.19 19.41 11.27
C GLU A 104 -20.50 19.50 10.49
N ASN A 105 -21.63 19.36 11.19
CA ASN A 105 -22.99 19.43 10.65
C ASN A 105 -23.23 18.47 9.49
N ASN A 106 -22.69 17.26 9.60
CA ASN A 106 -22.93 16.19 8.62
C ASN A 106 -24.15 15.35 9.02
N PRO A 107 -24.73 14.53 8.12
CA PRO A 107 -25.93 13.74 8.38
C PRO A 107 -25.84 12.74 9.56
N ILE A 108 -24.65 12.49 10.10
CA ILE A 108 -24.44 11.52 11.20
C ILE A 108 -24.30 12.25 12.53
N THR A 109 -23.63 13.43 12.54
CA THR A 109 -23.30 14.18 13.75
C THR A 109 -23.04 15.64 13.46
N ASP A 110 -23.32 16.50 14.42
CA ASP A 110 -23.01 17.94 14.36
C ASP A 110 -21.51 18.24 14.51
N PHE A 111 -20.73 17.29 14.97
CA PHE A 111 -19.29 17.45 15.23
C PHE A 111 -18.41 16.90 14.10
N GLU A 112 -17.17 17.38 14.01
CA GLU A 112 -16.17 16.78 13.13
C GLU A 112 -15.90 15.33 13.58
N SER A 113 -15.90 14.42 12.62
CA SER A 113 -15.62 13.01 12.87
C SER A 113 -14.37 12.58 12.11
N THR A 114 -13.50 11.83 12.77
CA THR A 114 -12.28 11.28 12.17
C THR A 114 -12.26 9.77 12.37
N LEU A 115 -12.26 9.02 11.27
CA LEU A 115 -12.03 7.58 11.25
C LEU A 115 -10.56 7.30 10.91
N ARG A 116 -9.90 6.46 11.69
CA ARG A 116 -8.53 5.98 11.44
C ARG A 116 -8.46 4.49 11.54
N MET A 117 -7.78 3.88 10.56
CA MET A 117 -7.48 2.45 10.53
C MET A 117 -5.97 2.26 10.42
N TYR A 118 -5.47 1.29 11.16
CA TYR A 118 -4.08 0.87 11.19
C TYR A 118 -4.00 -0.54 10.61
N SER A 119 -3.28 -0.70 9.51
CA SER A 119 -3.33 -1.92 8.71
C SER A 119 -1.93 -2.35 8.28
N PHE A 120 -1.75 -3.65 8.08
CA PHE A 120 -0.68 -4.16 7.24
C PHE A 120 -1.23 -4.32 5.82
N GLU A 121 -0.50 -3.82 4.84
CA GLU A 121 -0.89 -3.90 3.44
C GLU A 121 0.22 -4.52 2.60
N LEU A 122 -0.18 -5.39 1.66
CA LEU A 122 0.69 -6.14 0.77
C LEU A 122 0.20 -5.94 -0.67
N PRO A 123 0.72 -4.93 -1.38
CA PRO A 123 0.55 -4.82 -2.82
C PRO A 123 1.59 -5.68 -3.56
N VAL A 124 1.21 -6.15 -4.75
CA VAL A 124 2.11 -6.75 -5.73
C VAL A 124 1.96 -5.99 -7.03
N LEU A 125 2.97 -5.19 -7.36
CA LEU A 125 2.91 -4.25 -8.48
C LEU A 125 3.71 -4.75 -9.68
N ALA A 126 3.11 -4.69 -10.85
CA ALA A 126 3.81 -4.69 -12.12
C ALA A 126 4.40 -3.28 -12.34
N ARG A 127 5.70 -3.19 -12.64
CA ARG A 127 6.41 -1.94 -12.91
C ARG A 127 6.97 -1.94 -14.31
N LEU A 128 6.53 -0.98 -15.14
CA LEU A 128 7.05 -0.72 -16.46
C LEU A 128 8.06 0.43 -16.41
N HIS A 129 9.28 0.23 -16.92
CA HIS A 129 10.35 1.22 -16.97
C HIS A 129 10.46 1.82 -18.36
N VAL A 130 10.35 3.16 -18.46
CA VAL A 130 10.48 3.92 -19.71
C VAL A 130 11.47 5.06 -19.50
N GLY A 131 12.73 4.80 -19.78
CA GLY A 131 13.82 5.74 -19.51
C GLY A 131 13.97 6.01 -18.00
N LYS A 132 13.74 7.26 -17.61
CA LYS A 132 13.76 7.68 -16.19
C LYS A 132 12.39 7.57 -15.52
N PHE A 133 11.34 7.36 -16.29
CA PHE A 133 9.99 7.16 -15.76
C PHE A 133 9.72 5.70 -15.49
N HIS A 134 8.82 5.45 -14.56
CA HIS A 134 8.23 4.14 -14.34
C HIS A 134 6.77 4.26 -13.97
N PHE A 135 6.00 3.24 -14.37
CA PHE A 135 4.58 3.14 -14.10
C PHE A 135 4.32 1.87 -13.30
N ASN A 136 3.49 1.98 -12.29
CA ASN A 136 3.16 0.88 -11.39
C ASN A 136 1.67 0.60 -11.47
N ALA A 137 1.30 -0.67 -11.50
CA ALA A 137 -0.09 -1.10 -11.32
C ALA A 137 -0.14 -2.49 -10.70
N GLY A 138 -1.11 -2.73 -9.84
CA GLY A 138 -1.30 -4.06 -9.25
C GLY A 138 -2.35 -4.11 -8.15
N PRO A 139 -2.73 -5.35 -7.75
CA PRO A 139 -3.62 -5.57 -6.63
C PRO A 139 -2.93 -5.33 -5.29
N SER A 140 -3.73 -5.09 -4.26
CA SER A 140 -3.30 -5.07 -2.87
C SER A 140 -4.32 -5.77 -1.97
N ILE A 141 -3.83 -6.35 -0.88
CA ILE A 141 -4.64 -6.83 0.22
C ILE A 141 -4.17 -6.15 1.50
N ALA A 142 -5.11 -5.86 2.39
CA ALA A 142 -4.81 -5.26 3.67
C ALA A 142 -5.50 -6.00 4.81
N TYR A 143 -4.85 -6.02 5.97
CA TYR A 143 -5.40 -6.53 7.21
C TYR A 143 -5.41 -5.42 8.26
N ASN A 144 -6.62 -5.04 8.70
CA ASN A 144 -6.86 -4.03 9.70
C ASN A 144 -6.60 -4.61 11.09
N VAL A 145 -5.58 -4.12 11.78
CA VAL A 145 -5.19 -4.59 13.12
C VAL A 145 -5.89 -3.81 14.21
N HIS A 146 -6.07 -2.52 14.02
CA HIS A 146 -6.69 -1.59 14.96
C HIS A 146 -7.38 -0.46 14.20
N GLY A 147 -8.31 0.22 14.86
CA GLY A 147 -8.93 1.42 14.32
C GLY A 147 -9.60 2.23 15.42
N THR A 148 -9.74 3.52 15.18
CA THR A 148 -10.38 4.47 16.09
C THR A 148 -11.33 5.39 15.32
N GLN A 149 -12.41 5.76 15.97
CA GLN A 149 -13.29 6.84 15.54
C GLN A 149 -13.28 7.93 16.61
N LYS A 150 -12.90 9.13 16.21
CA LYS A 150 -12.97 10.31 17.06
C LYS A 150 -14.15 11.17 16.59
N ILE A 151 -15.06 11.50 17.50
CA ILE A 151 -16.18 12.44 17.30
C ILE A 151 -16.02 13.48 18.39
N ASP A 152 -15.85 14.74 18.02
CA ASP A 152 -15.47 15.81 18.92
C ASP A 152 -14.21 15.43 19.72
N ASP A 153 -14.27 15.42 21.05
CA ASP A 153 -13.17 15.01 21.93
C ASP A 153 -13.22 13.55 22.39
N VAL A 154 -14.25 12.81 21.99
CA VAL A 154 -14.41 11.41 22.36
C VAL A 154 -13.79 10.50 21.31
N THR A 155 -12.86 9.65 21.73
CA THR A 155 -12.26 8.62 20.88
C THR A 155 -12.74 7.24 21.31
N THR A 156 -13.25 6.45 20.34
CA THR A 156 -13.75 5.10 20.54
C THR A 156 -13.01 4.14 19.63
N ASP A 157 -12.67 2.95 20.13
CA ASP A 157 -12.07 1.89 19.31
C ASP A 157 -13.09 1.28 18.38
N LEU A 158 -12.65 0.97 17.14
CA LEU A 158 -13.50 0.29 16.16
C LEU A 158 -13.64 -1.20 16.49
N SER A 159 -14.86 -1.68 16.40
CA SER A 159 -15.13 -3.12 16.49
C SER A 159 -14.88 -3.78 15.12
N PHE A 160 -14.00 -4.79 15.10
CA PHE A 160 -13.78 -5.64 13.92
C PHE A 160 -14.52 -6.98 14.02
N LYS A 161 -15.64 -7.01 14.73
CA LYS A 161 -16.56 -8.13 14.77
C LYS A 161 -17.57 -8.01 13.63
N ASP A 162 -18.13 -9.13 13.20
CA ASP A 162 -19.19 -9.17 12.20
C ASP A 162 -20.55 -8.87 12.86
N VAL A 163 -20.69 -7.63 13.29
CA VAL A 163 -21.90 -7.07 13.93
C VAL A 163 -22.26 -5.75 13.26
N GLU A 164 -23.49 -5.30 13.46
CA GLU A 164 -23.91 -3.96 13.04
C GLU A 164 -23.01 -2.88 13.67
N GLY A 165 -22.60 -1.88 12.87
CA GLY A 165 -21.62 -0.86 13.27
C GLY A 165 -20.17 -1.34 13.28
N GLY A 166 -19.90 -2.61 12.97
CA GLY A 166 -18.56 -3.17 12.90
C GLY A 166 -17.85 -2.86 11.58
N TYR A 167 -16.54 -3.13 11.57
CA TYR A 167 -15.66 -2.93 10.43
C TYR A 167 -15.00 -4.22 10.00
N LYS A 168 -14.65 -4.33 8.72
CA LYS A 168 -14.02 -5.53 8.17
C LYS A 168 -12.51 -5.51 8.40
N ARG A 169 -11.98 -6.69 8.75
CA ARG A 169 -10.53 -6.85 8.95
C ARG A 169 -9.75 -6.95 7.64
N PHE A 170 -10.36 -7.52 6.60
CA PHE A 170 -9.70 -7.70 5.31
C PHE A 170 -10.24 -6.70 4.29
N GLU A 171 -9.32 -6.10 3.56
CA GLU A 171 -9.62 -5.24 2.44
C GLU A 171 -8.85 -5.73 1.21
N ALA A 172 -9.47 -5.64 0.04
CA ALA A 172 -8.83 -5.78 -1.24
C ALA A 172 -8.88 -4.44 -1.98
N GLY A 173 -7.83 -4.15 -2.73
CA GLY A 173 -7.69 -2.92 -3.48
C GLY A 173 -6.86 -3.08 -4.73
N ALA A 174 -6.75 -2.02 -5.48
CA ALA A 174 -5.85 -1.87 -6.61
C ALA A 174 -5.06 -0.58 -6.47
N GLN A 175 -3.81 -0.59 -6.91
CA GLN A 175 -2.94 0.57 -6.89
C GLN A 175 -2.45 0.86 -8.31
N VAL A 176 -2.38 2.15 -8.66
CA VAL A 176 -1.81 2.62 -9.92
C VAL A 176 -1.01 3.88 -9.65
N GLY A 177 0.13 4.03 -10.30
CA GLY A 177 0.97 5.19 -10.11
C GLY A 177 2.06 5.33 -11.13
N ALA A 178 2.79 6.43 -11.00
CA ALA A 178 3.94 6.74 -11.82
C ALA A 178 5.05 7.31 -10.92
N GLY A 179 6.27 7.14 -11.38
CA GLY A 179 7.42 7.71 -10.70
C GLY A 179 8.52 8.13 -11.66
N TYR A 180 9.45 8.87 -11.11
CA TYR A 180 10.60 9.38 -11.81
C TYR A 180 11.88 9.08 -11.04
N THR A 181 12.87 8.57 -11.75
CA THR A 181 14.20 8.25 -11.19
C THR A 181 15.20 9.30 -11.60
N PHE A 182 15.88 9.91 -10.63
CA PHE A 182 16.95 10.87 -10.88
C PHE A 182 18.19 10.55 -10.04
N MET A 183 19.31 11.11 -10.45
CA MET A 183 20.58 10.92 -9.76
C MET A 183 20.91 12.16 -8.94
N VAL A 184 21.18 11.96 -7.64
CA VAL A 184 21.69 12.99 -6.74
C VAL A 184 23.07 12.54 -6.26
N LYS A 185 24.11 13.21 -6.73
CA LYS A 185 25.50 12.75 -6.58
C LYS A 185 25.62 11.33 -7.16
N GLN A 186 25.93 10.32 -6.37
CA GLN A 186 26.07 8.92 -6.81
C GLN A 186 24.91 8.03 -6.38
N LYS A 187 23.81 8.62 -5.87
CA LYS A 187 22.63 7.87 -5.38
C LYS A 187 21.47 8.02 -6.35
N LYS A 188 20.77 6.91 -6.61
CA LYS A 188 19.49 6.95 -7.32
C LYS A 188 18.42 7.39 -6.33
N VAL A 189 17.64 8.38 -6.72
CA VAL A 189 16.48 8.86 -5.96
C VAL A 189 15.24 8.61 -6.81
N PHE A 190 14.22 8.03 -6.19
CA PHE A 190 12.95 7.72 -6.83
C PHE A 190 11.87 8.57 -6.18
N LEU A 191 11.14 9.28 -6.99
CA LEU A 191 9.91 9.96 -6.59
C LEU A 191 8.73 9.20 -7.20
N ASP A 192 7.83 8.70 -6.36
CA ASP A 192 6.63 7.99 -6.78
C ASP A 192 5.37 8.71 -6.30
N ILE A 193 4.36 8.77 -7.16
CA ILE A 193 2.99 9.15 -6.81
C ILE A 193 2.09 7.98 -7.18
N ARG A 194 1.26 7.54 -6.23
CA ARG A 194 0.41 6.37 -6.38
C ARG A 194 -1.00 6.64 -5.85
N TYR A 195 -1.99 6.27 -6.63
CA TYR A 195 -3.38 6.23 -6.22
C TYR A 195 -3.76 4.82 -5.79
N CYS A 196 -4.33 4.69 -4.59
CA CYS A 196 -4.80 3.43 -4.02
C CYS A 196 -6.33 3.46 -3.97
N HIS A 197 -6.94 2.46 -4.59
CA HIS A 197 -8.37 2.31 -4.76
C HIS A 197 -8.87 1.07 -4.00
N GLY A 198 -9.56 1.28 -2.87
CA GLY A 198 -10.24 0.20 -2.16
C GLY A 198 -11.41 -0.34 -3.00
N LEU A 199 -11.42 -1.65 -3.19
CA LEU A 199 -12.44 -2.38 -3.95
C LEU A 199 -13.49 -3.02 -3.05
N THR A 200 -13.14 -3.32 -1.80
CA THR A 200 -14.04 -3.95 -0.84
C THR A 200 -14.61 -2.92 0.13
N ASN A 201 -15.88 -3.10 0.50
CA ASN A 201 -16.50 -2.35 1.56
C ASN A 201 -15.80 -2.63 2.90
N ILE A 202 -15.47 -1.58 3.67
CA ILE A 202 -14.77 -1.66 4.96
C ILE A 202 -15.70 -1.68 6.17
N SER A 203 -17.00 -1.42 5.99
CA SER A 203 -18.00 -1.37 7.06
C SER A 203 -19.03 -2.48 6.87
N ASN A 204 -19.65 -2.93 7.97
CA ASN A 204 -20.76 -3.86 7.93
C ASN A 204 -22.12 -3.17 7.76
N SER A 205 -22.20 -1.88 8.13
CA SER A 205 -23.48 -1.13 8.16
C SER A 205 -23.59 -0.05 7.12
N ALA A 206 -22.45 0.36 6.52
CA ALA A 206 -22.42 1.46 5.55
C ALA A 206 -21.59 1.04 4.34
N GLU A 207 -21.96 1.53 3.17
CA GLU A 207 -21.14 1.36 1.98
C GLU A 207 -19.98 2.37 2.00
N MET A 208 -18.76 1.88 2.29
CA MET A 208 -17.62 2.71 2.58
C MET A 208 -16.33 2.07 2.07
N TYR A 209 -15.51 2.83 1.36
CA TYR A 209 -14.26 2.37 0.72
C TYR A 209 -13.10 3.30 1.03
N ASN A 210 -11.91 2.75 1.24
CA ASN A 210 -10.69 3.55 1.38
C ASN A 210 -10.19 4.04 0.01
N ARG A 211 -9.80 5.32 -0.04
CA ARG A 211 -9.15 5.96 -1.19
C ARG A 211 -7.94 6.74 -0.69
N SER A 212 -6.81 6.63 -1.39
CA SER A 212 -5.64 7.37 -0.94
C SER A 212 -4.68 7.72 -2.07
N VAL A 213 -3.92 8.78 -1.85
CA VAL A 213 -2.80 9.19 -2.70
C VAL A 213 -1.53 9.11 -1.86
N LEU A 214 -0.61 8.28 -2.28
CA LEU A 214 0.68 8.05 -1.65
C LEU A 214 1.75 8.80 -2.44
N VAL A 215 2.56 9.58 -1.73
CA VAL A 215 3.76 10.23 -2.28
C VAL A 215 4.98 9.67 -1.57
N SER A 216 5.88 9.09 -2.32
CA SER A 216 7.06 8.39 -1.81
C SER A 216 8.35 9.00 -2.35
N LEU A 217 9.33 9.14 -1.47
CA LEU A 217 10.70 9.48 -1.85
C LEU A 217 11.62 8.37 -1.35
N HIS A 218 12.25 7.66 -2.26
CA HIS A 218 13.15 6.57 -1.93
C HIS A 218 14.57 6.92 -2.36
N ILE A 219 15.56 6.57 -1.54
CA ILE A 219 16.98 6.75 -1.86
C ILE A 219 17.63 5.37 -1.87
N SER A 220 18.14 4.94 -3.03
CA SER A 220 18.88 3.70 -3.14
C SER A 220 20.31 3.91 -2.59
N LYS A 221 20.74 3.02 -1.69
CA LYS A 221 22.16 2.81 -1.46
C LYS A 221 22.72 2.03 -2.65
N LYS A 222 23.85 2.47 -3.17
CA LYS A 222 24.65 1.70 -4.10
C LYS A 222 25.30 0.54 -3.36
#